data_f9e7339916a06479e8d51df29b3c77a4
#
_entry.id   f9e7339916a06479e8d51df29b3c77a4
#
_cell.length_a   1.000
_cell.length_b   1.000
_cell.length_c   1.000
_cell.angle_alpha   90.00
_cell.angle_beta   90.00
_cell.angle_gamma   90.00
#
_symmetry.space_group_name_H-M   'P 1'
#
loop_
_entity.id
_entity.type
_entity.pdbx_description
1 polymer ?
#
loop_
_entity_poly.entity_id
_entity_poly.type
_entity_poly.pdbx_seq_one_letter_code
_entity_poly.pdbx_strand_id
1 'polypeptide(L)'
;MTITGSCHCGKSAFRIEGEMPAQLTRCTCSFCSKRGVLWAYYAPAQFEPTTPAAGDSIYRWNTKLVAHHFCPVCGCGTFTDSPAFEPDGSWDKRTRRIGVNARLFDDFIAVDAPVVVIDGKNLW
;
A
#
# COMPACT_ATOMS: atom_id res chain seq x y z
N MET A 1 0.26 14.86 -11.80
CA MET A 1 0.50 15.32 -10.43
C MET A 1 1.45 14.36 -9.76
N THR A 2 2.34 14.86 -8.93
CA THR A 2 3.31 14.05 -8.21
C THR A 2 2.97 14.03 -6.72
N ILE A 3 2.88 12.82 -6.16
CA ILE A 3 2.67 12.62 -4.72
C ILE A 3 3.95 12.03 -4.15
N THR A 4 4.41 12.57 -3.04
CA THR A 4 5.57 12.04 -2.32
C THR A 4 5.17 11.59 -0.93
N GLY A 5 5.94 10.66 -0.38
CA GLY A 5 5.74 10.17 0.97
C GLY A 5 6.95 9.43 1.50
N SER A 6 6.94 9.18 2.78
CA SER A 6 8.00 8.42 3.44
C SER A 6 7.52 7.78 4.74
N CYS A 7 8.27 6.81 5.22
CA CYS A 7 8.12 6.27 6.57
C CYS A 7 8.53 7.33 7.61
N HIS A 8 8.30 7.03 8.87
CA HIS A 8 8.56 7.97 9.96
C HIS A 8 10.03 8.44 10.01
N CYS A 9 10.99 7.53 9.85
CA CYS A 9 12.41 7.90 9.90
C CYS A 9 12.96 8.46 8.59
N GLY A 10 12.19 8.40 7.49
CA GLY A 10 12.58 8.91 6.19
C GLY A 10 13.43 7.97 5.33
N LYS A 11 13.86 6.82 5.86
CA LYS A 11 14.74 5.90 5.13
C LYS A 11 14.03 5.13 4.01
N SER A 12 12.70 5.00 4.09
CA SER A 12 11.87 4.40 3.05
C SER A 12 10.95 5.48 2.48
N ALA A 13 11.29 6.00 1.32
CA ALA A 13 10.53 7.06 0.66
C ALA A 13 10.11 6.63 -0.75
N PHE A 14 9.09 7.29 -1.27
CA PHE A 14 8.52 6.97 -2.57
C PHE A 14 7.95 8.19 -3.27
N ARG A 15 7.72 8.02 -4.57
CA ARG A 15 7.05 8.99 -5.42
C ARG A 15 5.97 8.29 -6.25
N ILE A 16 4.86 8.97 -6.46
CA ILE A 16 3.75 8.48 -7.28
C ILE A 16 3.42 9.55 -8.33
N GLU A 17 3.37 9.15 -9.60
CA GLU A 17 2.83 9.98 -10.67
C GLU A 17 1.36 9.62 -10.85
N GLY A 18 0.48 10.50 -10.39
CA GLY A 18 -0.96 10.26 -10.43
C GLY A 18 -1.73 11.27 -9.59
N GLU A 19 -3.03 11.08 -9.54
CA GLU A 19 -3.92 11.94 -8.75
C GLU A 19 -4.01 11.47 -7.30
N MET A 20 -4.40 12.37 -6.41
CA MET A 20 -4.79 11.99 -5.06
C MET A 20 -5.91 10.95 -5.12
N PRO A 21 -5.91 9.96 -4.22
CA PRO A 21 -6.88 8.87 -4.32
C PRO A 21 -8.31 9.38 -4.16
N ALA A 22 -9.21 8.87 -5.01
CA ALA A 22 -10.65 9.14 -4.90
C ALA A 22 -11.30 8.40 -3.74
N GLN A 23 -10.67 7.32 -3.29
CA GLN A 23 -11.07 6.57 -2.09
C GLN A 23 -9.87 5.92 -1.46
N LEU A 24 -9.96 5.67 -0.16
CA LEU A 24 -9.00 4.86 0.58
C LEU A 24 -9.66 3.54 0.98
N THR A 25 -8.86 2.51 1.13
CA THR A 25 -9.35 1.18 1.52
C THR A 25 -8.80 0.79 2.87
N ARG A 26 -9.68 0.38 3.78
CA ARG A 26 -9.34 -0.25 5.05
C ARG A 26 -9.79 -1.71 5.02
N CYS A 27 -8.86 -2.61 5.22
CA CYS A 27 -9.15 -4.05 5.26
C CYS A 27 -9.23 -4.52 6.71
N THR A 28 -10.20 -5.40 7.01
CA THR A 28 -10.40 -5.93 8.36
C THR A 28 -9.65 -7.24 8.62
N CYS A 29 -8.86 -7.74 7.66
CA CYS A 29 -8.05 -8.94 7.89
C CYS A 29 -7.08 -8.74 9.07
N SER A 30 -6.61 -9.84 9.64
CA SER A 30 -5.72 -9.78 10.81
C SER A 30 -4.46 -8.96 10.57
N PHE A 31 -3.91 -9.04 9.37
CA PHE A 31 -2.70 -8.29 9.01
C PHE A 31 -2.96 -6.78 8.92
N CYS A 32 -3.93 -6.38 8.11
CA CYS A 32 -4.23 -4.96 7.89
C CYS A 32 -4.76 -4.29 9.15
N SER A 33 -5.60 -5.01 9.94
CA SER A 33 -6.13 -4.48 11.20
C SER A 33 -5.04 -4.16 12.20
N LYS A 34 -4.04 -5.04 12.32
CA LYS A 34 -2.95 -4.84 13.28
C LYS A 34 -2.01 -3.72 12.85
N ARG A 35 -1.86 -3.49 11.55
CA ARG A 35 -0.98 -2.42 11.04
C ARG A 35 -1.67 -1.07 10.90
N GLY A 36 -2.99 -1.03 10.83
CA GLY A 36 -3.74 0.22 10.71
C GLY A 36 -3.53 0.93 9.38
N VAL A 37 -3.32 0.20 8.30
CA VAL A 37 -3.02 0.77 6.99
C VAL A 37 -4.27 1.32 6.33
N LEU A 38 -4.13 2.46 5.63
CA LEU A 38 -5.11 2.98 4.68
C LEU A 38 -4.51 2.88 3.28
N TRP A 39 -5.09 2.03 2.45
CA TRP A 39 -4.57 1.72 1.12
C TRP A 39 -5.06 2.69 0.06
N ALA A 40 -4.12 3.18 -0.77
CA ALA A 40 -4.41 3.82 -2.05
C ALA A 40 -3.73 2.99 -3.14
N TYR A 41 -4.43 2.72 -4.24
CA TYR A 41 -3.96 1.79 -5.26
C TYR A 41 -3.55 2.52 -6.53
N TYR A 42 -2.42 2.10 -7.08
CA TYR A 42 -1.84 2.65 -8.30
C TYR A 42 -1.28 1.53 -9.19
N ALA A 43 -1.13 1.81 -10.47
CA ALA A 43 -0.42 0.92 -11.36
C ALA A 43 1.08 0.90 -11.03
N PRO A 44 1.78 -0.22 -11.23
CA PRO A 44 3.22 -0.29 -10.95
C PRO A 44 4.05 0.81 -11.63
N ALA A 45 3.69 1.19 -12.85
CA ALA A 45 4.39 2.23 -13.59
C ALA A 45 4.26 3.62 -12.97
N GLN A 46 3.29 3.83 -12.10
CA GLN A 46 3.07 5.11 -11.42
C GLN A 46 3.90 5.27 -10.15
N PHE A 47 4.44 4.18 -9.62
CA PHE A 47 5.08 4.15 -8.30
C PHE A 47 6.58 3.95 -8.42
N GLU A 48 7.35 4.72 -7.66
CA GLU A 48 8.80 4.63 -7.63
C GLU A 48 9.33 4.77 -6.20
N PRO A 49 10.02 3.74 -5.66
CA PRO A 49 10.84 3.93 -4.46
C PRO A 49 11.98 4.92 -4.75
N THR A 50 12.20 5.87 -3.86
CA THR A 50 13.18 6.95 -4.09
C THR A 50 14.40 6.86 -3.16
N THR A 51 14.43 5.90 -2.25
CA THR A 51 15.56 5.69 -1.33
C THR A 51 16.07 4.26 -1.42
N PRO A 52 17.37 4.01 -1.10
CA PRO A 52 17.92 2.64 -1.17
C PRO A 52 17.23 1.64 -0.24
N ALA A 53 16.75 2.07 0.94
CA ALA A 53 16.09 1.17 1.89
C ALA A 53 14.64 0.85 1.51
N ALA A 54 14.03 1.61 0.59
CA ALA A 54 12.66 1.36 0.17
C ALA A 54 12.59 0.05 -0.60
N GLY A 55 11.76 -0.88 -0.15
CA GLY A 55 11.57 -2.16 -0.79
C GLY A 55 12.49 -3.29 -0.33
N ASP A 56 13.46 -3.02 0.54
CA ASP A 56 14.42 -4.04 0.98
C ASP A 56 13.83 -5.05 1.96
N SER A 57 12.84 -4.64 2.75
CA SER A 57 12.23 -5.51 3.77
C SER A 57 10.82 -5.88 3.37
N ILE A 58 10.54 -7.18 3.31
CA ILE A 58 9.29 -7.73 2.80
C ILE A 58 8.75 -8.75 3.79
N TYR A 59 7.45 -8.67 4.07
CA TYR A 59 6.70 -9.69 4.79
C TYR A 59 5.68 -10.35 3.85
N ARG A 60 5.63 -11.68 3.85
CA ARG A 60 4.67 -12.47 3.08
C ARG A 60 3.94 -13.43 4.01
N TRP A 61 2.65 -13.61 3.80
CA TRP A 61 1.85 -14.54 4.59
C TRP A 61 0.72 -15.14 3.76
N ASN A 62 0.06 -16.15 4.28
CA ASN A 62 -1.04 -16.89 3.65
C ASN A 62 -0.63 -17.39 2.25
N THR A 63 -1.21 -16.86 1.18
CA THR A 63 -0.87 -17.27 -0.19
C THR A 63 0.54 -16.89 -0.62
N LYS A 64 1.17 -15.95 0.07
CA LYS A 64 2.49 -15.39 -0.23
C LYS A 64 2.58 -14.68 -1.60
N LEU A 65 1.43 -14.36 -2.19
CA LEU A 65 1.35 -13.65 -3.47
C LEU A 65 1.60 -12.14 -3.34
N VAL A 66 1.47 -11.60 -2.15
CA VAL A 66 1.62 -10.16 -1.89
C VAL A 66 2.93 -9.90 -1.18
N ALA A 67 3.73 -8.99 -1.71
CA ALA A 67 4.93 -8.50 -1.07
C ALA A 67 4.57 -7.27 -0.22
N HIS A 68 4.57 -7.42 1.09
CA HIS A 68 4.30 -6.32 2.02
C HIS A 68 5.60 -5.67 2.44
N HIS A 69 5.91 -4.52 1.86
CA HIS A 69 7.14 -3.79 2.15
C HIS A 69 6.99 -2.95 3.40
N PHE A 70 8.06 -2.85 4.17
CA PHE A 70 8.11 -2.03 5.37
C PHE A 70 9.52 -1.46 5.59
N CYS A 71 9.62 -0.39 6.37
CA CYS A 71 10.92 0.18 6.70
C CYS A 71 11.63 -0.71 7.73
N PRO A 72 12.86 -1.15 7.46
CA PRO A 72 13.58 -2.01 8.42
C PRO A 72 14.05 -1.27 9.67
N VAL A 73 14.02 0.07 9.65
CA VAL A 73 14.52 0.89 10.75
C VAL A 73 13.40 1.32 11.70
N CYS A 74 12.33 1.95 11.16
CA CYS A 74 11.24 2.43 12.01
C CYS A 74 10.01 1.51 12.03
N GLY A 75 9.95 0.52 11.14
CA GLY A 75 8.88 -0.47 11.13
C GLY A 75 7.60 -0.05 10.42
N CYS A 76 7.49 1.15 9.86
CA CYS A 76 6.30 1.57 9.14
C CYS A 76 6.04 0.66 7.94
N GLY A 77 4.80 0.17 7.79
CA GLY A 77 4.35 -0.45 6.56
C GLY A 77 4.24 0.59 5.46
N THR A 78 4.88 0.36 4.32
CA THR A 78 5.02 1.38 3.28
C THR A 78 4.12 1.11 2.08
N PHE A 79 4.34 0.02 1.39
CA PHE A 79 3.54 -0.33 0.21
C PHE A 79 3.52 -1.83 0.00
N THR A 80 2.61 -2.28 -0.86
CA THR A 80 2.53 -3.68 -1.29
C THR A 80 2.64 -3.76 -2.80
N ASP A 81 3.30 -4.80 -3.27
CA ASP A 81 3.22 -5.24 -4.66
C ASP A 81 2.36 -6.50 -4.69
N SER A 82 1.22 -6.44 -5.35
CA SER A 82 0.24 -7.53 -5.31
C SER A 82 -0.41 -7.78 -6.67
N PRO A 83 -0.97 -8.99 -6.85
CA PRO A 83 -1.95 -9.18 -7.92
C PRO A 83 -3.09 -8.16 -7.80
N ALA A 84 -3.65 -7.75 -8.93
CA ALA A 84 -4.84 -6.90 -8.95
C ALA A 84 -6.08 -7.77 -8.70
N PHE A 85 -6.28 -8.15 -7.42
CA PHE A 85 -7.39 -9.01 -7.03
C PHE A 85 -8.75 -8.35 -7.25
N GLU A 86 -9.69 -9.14 -7.78
CA GLU A 86 -11.10 -8.81 -7.75
C GLU A 86 -11.67 -9.05 -6.34
N PRO A 87 -12.86 -8.51 -6.02
CA PRO A 87 -13.46 -8.71 -4.69
C PRO A 87 -13.63 -10.17 -4.27
N ASP A 88 -13.78 -11.09 -5.23
CA ASP A 88 -13.91 -12.53 -4.97
C ASP A 88 -12.56 -13.25 -4.79
N GLY A 89 -11.45 -12.51 -4.87
CA GLY A 89 -10.11 -13.07 -4.74
C GLY A 89 -9.48 -13.59 -6.03
N SER A 90 -10.23 -13.55 -7.14
CA SER A 90 -9.68 -13.93 -8.45
C SER A 90 -8.82 -12.83 -9.04
N TRP A 91 -7.97 -13.18 -9.99
CA TRP A 91 -7.19 -12.23 -10.76
C TRP A 91 -6.73 -12.87 -12.09
N ASP A 92 -6.36 -12.03 -13.04
CA ASP A 92 -6.07 -12.46 -14.41
C ASP A 92 -4.70 -13.13 -14.59
N LYS A 93 -3.93 -13.32 -13.54
CA LYS A 93 -2.56 -13.86 -13.51
C LYS A 93 -1.53 -12.97 -14.21
N ARG A 94 -1.88 -11.73 -14.51
CA ARG A 94 -0.99 -10.76 -15.21
C ARG A 94 -0.94 -9.41 -14.52
N THR A 95 -2.09 -8.80 -14.28
CA THR A 95 -2.18 -7.43 -13.80
C THR A 95 -1.77 -7.34 -12.34
N ARG A 96 -0.86 -6.43 -12.07
CA ARG A 96 -0.39 -6.13 -10.72
C ARG A 96 -0.80 -4.73 -10.34
N ARG A 97 -0.83 -4.47 -9.04
CA ARG A 97 -1.07 -3.14 -8.50
C ARG A 97 -0.16 -2.88 -7.31
N ILE A 98 0.09 -1.60 -7.06
CA ILE A 98 0.79 -1.17 -5.86
C ILE A 98 -0.24 -0.60 -4.89
N GLY A 99 -0.31 -1.18 -3.70
CA GLY A 99 -1.06 -0.61 -2.60
C GLY A 99 -0.12 0.25 -1.77
N VAL A 100 -0.37 1.54 -1.70
CA VAL A 100 0.47 2.45 -0.93
C VAL A 100 -0.23 2.80 0.36
N ASN A 101 0.50 2.83 1.47
CA ASN A 101 -0.02 3.32 2.73
C ASN A 101 -0.16 4.84 2.65
N ALA A 102 -1.37 5.30 2.40
CA ALA A 102 -1.64 6.74 2.21
C ALA A 102 -1.37 7.57 3.45
N ARG A 103 -1.32 6.96 4.64
CA ARG A 103 -0.92 7.68 5.87
C ARG A 103 0.49 8.24 5.79
N LEU A 104 1.32 7.70 4.90
CA LEU A 104 2.70 8.13 4.70
C LEU A 104 2.83 9.27 3.68
N PHE A 105 1.77 9.67 3.02
CA PHE A 105 1.81 10.83 2.11
C PHE A 105 2.25 12.07 2.88
N ASP A 106 3.20 12.81 2.31
CA ASP A 106 3.70 14.05 2.93
C ASP A 106 2.54 15.03 3.18
N ASP A 107 1.55 15.03 2.31
CA ASP A 107 0.36 15.87 2.41
C ASP A 107 -0.90 15.01 2.68
N PHE A 108 -0.84 14.15 3.70
CA PHE A 108 -1.96 13.27 4.04
C PHE A 108 -3.23 14.07 4.38
N ILE A 109 -3.08 15.23 5.00
CA ILE A 109 -4.23 16.08 5.38
C ILE A 109 -5.01 16.55 4.14
N ALA A 110 -4.34 16.67 2.98
CA ALA A 110 -4.99 17.04 1.73
C ALA A 110 -5.81 15.90 1.11
N VAL A 111 -5.70 14.68 1.64
CA VAL A 111 -6.51 13.55 1.14
C VAL A 111 -7.93 13.70 1.65
N ASP A 112 -8.83 14.11 0.76
CA ASP A 112 -10.26 14.22 1.02
C ASP A 112 -10.98 13.09 0.29
N ALA A 113 -10.96 11.90 0.89
CA ALA A 113 -11.47 10.71 0.27
C ALA A 113 -12.22 9.83 1.27
N PRO A 114 -13.37 9.23 0.85
CA PRO A 114 -14.07 8.27 1.71
C PRO A 114 -13.21 7.02 1.93
N VAL A 115 -13.41 6.40 3.09
CA VAL A 115 -12.76 5.12 3.42
C VAL A 115 -13.77 4.01 3.16
N VAL A 116 -13.40 3.11 2.24
CA VAL A 116 -14.17 1.90 1.95
C VAL A 116 -13.58 0.75 2.77
N VAL A 117 -14.44 0.01 3.46
CA VAL A 117 -14.03 -1.13 4.30
C VAL A 117 -14.21 -2.42 3.52
N ILE A 118 -13.13 -3.21 3.43
CA ILE A 118 -13.16 -4.56 2.86
C ILE A 118 -13.14 -5.57 4.01
N ASP A 119 -14.05 -6.54 3.96
CA ASP A 119 -14.22 -7.56 4.99
C ASP A 119 -13.21 -8.71 4.85
N GLY A 120 -11.94 -8.38 4.88
CA GLY A 120 -10.89 -9.39 4.77
C GLY A 120 -10.90 -10.40 5.90
N LYS A 121 -11.41 -10.04 7.08
CA LYS A 121 -11.55 -10.94 8.20
C LYS A 121 -12.34 -12.20 7.84
N ASN A 122 -13.37 -12.08 7.02
CA ASN A 122 -14.23 -13.19 6.62
C ASN A 122 -13.93 -13.72 5.22
N LEU A 123 -13.17 -12.99 4.39
CA LEU A 123 -12.87 -13.35 3.01
C LEU A 123 -11.54 -14.08 2.84
N TRP A 124 -10.58 -13.87 3.74
CA TRP A 124 -9.27 -14.55 3.70
C TRP A 124 -8.53 -14.53 5.04
#